data_e3cf98259d2e1fe678d85330f1c18118
#
_entry.id   e3cf98259d2e1fe678d85330f1c18118
#
_cell.length_a   1.000
_cell.length_b   1.000
_cell.length_c   1.000
_cell.angle_alpha   90.00
_cell.angle_beta   90.00
_cell.angle_gamma   90.00
#
_symmetry.space_group_name_H-M   'P 1'
#
loop_
_entity.id
_entity.type
_entity.pdbx_description
1 polymer ?
#
loop_
_entity_poly.entity_id
_entity_poly.type
_entity_poly.pdbx_seq_one_letter_code
_entity_poly.pdbx_strand_id
1 'polypeptide(L)'
;MYEKNIKQYLIENGFNKFEPKAVLFDMDGVLYDSMPNHAQSWHKSMAKFGIEMSPEEAYQYEGMRGVETIKHIAGKQWGRALTDAEADKIYTEKCHFFSTCPKAHKMEGVEELMRKI
;
A
#
# COMPACT_ATOMS: atom_id res chain seq x y z
N MET A 1 4.18 25.26 14.17
CA MET A 1 3.73 23.97 14.78
C MET A 1 4.85 22.92 14.77
N TYR A 2 5.54 22.73 13.65
CA TYR A 2 6.57 21.67 13.51
C TYR A 2 8.01 22.17 13.71
N GLU A 3 8.23 23.46 13.89
CA GLU A 3 9.58 24.04 13.99
C GLU A 3 10.41 23.45 15.13
N LYS A 4 9.76 23.20 16.28
CA LYS A 4 10.43 22.56 17.42
C LYS A 4 10.87 21.13 17.09
N ASN A 5 10.01 20.37 16.42
CA ASN A 5 10.30 19.00 16.03
C ASN A 5 11.42 18.93 14.98
N ILE A 6 11.42 19.84 14.03
CA ILE A 6 12.48 19.97 13.01
C ILE A 6 13.81 20.32 13.68
N LYS A 7 13.83 21.29 14.59
CA LYS A 7 15.05 21.64 15.35
C LYS A 7 15.58 20.46 16.14
N GLN A 8 14.70 19.76 16.84
CA GLN A 8 15.07 18.57 17.61
C GLN A 8 15.68 17.49 16.71
N TYR A 9 15.03 17.19 15.60
CA TYR A 9 15.52 16.22 14.61
C TYR A 9 16.92 16.59 14.07
N LEU A 10 17.15 17.87 13.75
CA LEU A 10 18.42 18.36 13.26
C LEU A 10 19.54 18.15 14.28
N ILE A 11 19.27 18.49 15.56
CA ILE A 11 20.23 18.31 16.66
C ILE A 11 20.58 16.84 16.85
N GLU A 12 19.57 15.98 16.93
CA GLU A 12 19.73 14.55 17.17
C GLU A 12 20.52 13.85 16.06
N ASN A 13 20.43 14.34 14.83
CA ASN A 13 21.08 13.76 13.66
C ASN A 13 22.33 14.53 13.19
N GLY A 14 22.74 15.55 13.92
CA GLY A 14 23.97 16.30 13.61
C GLY A 14 23.87 17.18 12.36
N PHE A 15 22.66 17.60 11.99
CA PHE A 15 22.46 18.51 10.86
C PHE A 15 22.42 19.98 11.32
N ASN A 16 23.07 20.85 10.56
CA ASN A 16 23.10 22.28 10.88
C ASN A 16 21.85 23.06 10.42
N LYS A 17 21.17 22.56 9.38
CA LYS A 17 20.02 23.22 8.76
C LYS A 17 19.13 22.22 8.04
N PHE A 18 17.87 22.62 7.81
CA PHE A 18 16.89 21.88 7.03
C PHE A 18 16.82 22.47 5.63
N GLU A 19 17.46 21.78 4.68
CA GLU A 19 17.47 22.15 3.25
C GLU A 19 17.14 20.95 2.37
N PRO A 20 15.86 20.53 2.33
CA PRO A 20 15.46 19.42 1.47
C PRO A 20 15.66 19.78 0.01
N LYS A 21 16.21 18.84 -0.77
CA LYS A 21 16.45 19.02 -2.21
C LYS A 21 15.39 18.30 -3.05
N ALA A 22 14.67 17.35 -2.46
CA ALA A 22 13.64 16.58 -3.12
C ALA A 22 12.61 16.09 -2.10
N VAL A 23 11.42 15.81 -2.59
CA VAL A 23 10.36 15.13 -1.83
C VAL A 23 9.95 13.88 -2.61
N LEU A 24 9.97 12.75 -1.97
CA LEU A 24 9.52 11.48 -2.52
C LEU A 24 8.13 11.19 -1.99
N PHE A 25 7.16 11.01 -2.89
CA PHE A 25 5.79 10.67 -2.55
C PHE A 25 5.52 9.22 -2.88
N ASP A 26 4.93 8.50 -1.93
CA ASP A 26 4.24 7.26 -2.27
C ASP A 26 2.95 7.58 -3.03
N MET A 27 2.37 6.62 -3.73
CA MET A 27 1.18 6.84 -4.55
C MET A 27 -0.09 6.40 -3.82
N ASP A 28 -0.15 5.14 -3.42
CA ASP A 28 -1.36 4.56 -2.85
C ASP A 28 -1.61 5.06 -1.42
N GLY A 29 -2.77 5.69 -1.22
CA GLY A 29 -3.12 6.30 0.07
C GLY A 29 -2.38 7.60 0.39
N VAL A 30 -1.53 8.10 -0.50
CA VAL A 30 -0.78 9.36 -0.36
C VAL A 30 -1.15 10.36 -1.45
N LEU A 31 -0.92 10.04 -2.72
CA LEU A 31 -1.33 10.88 -3.84
C LEU A 31 -2.75 10.57 -4.32
N TYR A 32 -3.15 9.32 -4.26
CA TYR A 32 -4.46 8.84 -4.68
C TYR A 32 -5.12 8.01 -3.57
N ASP A 33 -6.43 8.17 -3.43
CA ASP A 33 -7.26 7.36 -2.54
C ASP A 33 -7.57 6.00 -3.19
N SER A 34 -6.54 5.21 -3.42
CA SER A 34 -6.58 3.92 -4.11
C SER A 34 -6.70 2.71 -3.17
N MET A 35 -6.47 2.90 -1.88
CA MET A 35 -6.50 1.80 -0.90
C MET A 35 -7.84 1.07 -0.82
N PRO A 36 -9.01 1.72 -0.90
CA PRO A 36 -10.28 1.01 -0.96
C PRO A 36 -10.38 0.06 -2.16
N ASN A 37 -9.87 0.46 -3.32
CA ASN A 37 -9.82 -0.39 -4.53
C ASN A 37 -8.87 -1.58 -4.33
N HIS A 38 -7.71 -1.37 -3.73
CA HIS A 38 -6.78 -2.45 -3.38
C HIS A 38 -7.43 -3.43 -2.41
N ALA A 39 -8.06 -2.93 -1.35
CA ALA A 39 -8.71 -3.76 -0.34
C ALA A 39 -9.82 -4.63 -0.93
N GLN A 40 -10.69 -4.07 -1.76
CA GLN A 40 -11.74 -4.82 -2.44
C GLN A 40 -11.19 -5.84 -3.44
N SER A 41 -10.13 -5.50 -4.15
CA SER A 41 -9.49 -6.40 -5.11
C SER A 41 -8.85 -7.60 -4.41
N TRP A 42 -8.20 -7.38 -3.27
CA TRP A 42 -7.67 -8.44 -2.42
C TRP A 42 -8.79 -9.36 -1.91
N HIS A 43 -9.82 -8.78 -1.31
CA HIS A 43 -10.96 -9.53 -0.79
C HIS A 43 -11.58 -10.44 -1.86
N LYS A 44 -11.90 -9.88 -3.03
CA LYS A 44 -12.54 -10.63 -4.13
C LYS A 44 -11.63 -11.70 -4.72
N SER A 45 -10.36 -11.39 -4.94
CA SER A 45 -9.42 -12.36 -5.51
C SER A 45 -9.16 -13.53 -4.58
N MET A 46 -8.94 -13.26 -3.31
CA MET A 46 -8.71 -14.30 -2.31
C MET A 46 -9.95 -15.19 -2.14
N ALA A 47 -11.15 -14.59 -2.07
CA ALA A 47 -12.41 -15.34 -1.98
C ALA A 47 -12.62 -16.29 -3.16
N LYS A 48 -12.21 -15.91 -4.38
CA LYS A 48 -12.30 -16.76 -5.57
C LYS A 48 -11.53 -18.07 -5.42
N PHE A 49 -10.47 -18.07 -4.63
CA PHE A 49 -9.64 -19.25 -4.34
C PHE A 49 -9.95 -19.90 -2.98
N GLY A 50 -11.04 -19.48 -2.33
CA GLY A 50 -11.44 -20.02 -1.04
C GLY A 50 -10.56 -19.53 0.12
N ILE A 51 -9.89 -18.40 -0.03
CA ILE A 51 -9.05 -17.79 1.00
C ILE A 51 -9.82 -16.64 1.63
N GLU A 52 -9.92 -16.64 2.94
CA GLU A 52 -10.55 -15.56 3.70
C GLU A 52 -9.56 -14.41 3.90
N MET A 53 -9.95 -13.24 3.45
CA MET A 53 -9.24 -11.99 3.69
C MET A 53 -10.25 -10.86 3.66
N SER A 54 -10.43 -10.18 4.79
CA SER A 54 -11.31 -9.02 4.85
C SER A 54 -10.67 -7.81 4.15
N PRO A 55 -11.48 -6.83 3.69
CA PRO A 55 -10.93 -5.58 3.16
C PRO A 55 -10.03 -4.85 4.17
N GLU A 56 -10.34 -4.93 5.45
CA GLU A 56 -9.57 -4.31 6.52
C GLU A 56 -8.21 -4.95 6.70
N GLU A 57 -8.10 -6.26 6.53
CA GLU A 57 -6.82 -6.99 6.59
C GLU A 57 -5.87 -6.56 5.48
N ALA A 58 -6.38 -6.14 4.31
CA ALA A 58 -5.54 -5.69 3.21
C ALA A 58 -4.65 -4.49 3.59
N TYR A 59 -5.15 -3.61 4.45
CA TYR A 59 -4.36 -2.47 4.94
C TYR A 59 -3.17 -2.89 5.80
N GLN A 60 -3.26 -4.02 6.49
CA GLN A 60 -2.17 -4.52 7.34
C GLN A 60 -0.98 -5.05 6.54
N TYR A 61 -1.22 -5.44 5.30
CA TYR A 61 -0.20 -5.99 4.41
C TYR A 61 0.28 -5.01 3.36
N GLU A 62 -0.10 -3.73 3.48
CA GLU A 62 0.41 -2.69 2.60
C GLU A 62 1.94 -2.61 2.68
N GLY A 63 2.59 -2.45 1.53
CA GLY A 63 4.05 -2.46 1.44
C GLY A 63 4.68 -3.84 1.29
N MET A 64 3.95 -4.91 1.60
CA MET A 64 4.41 -6.27 1.32
C MET A 64 4.18 -6.62 -0.16
N ARG A 65 5.11 -7.36 -0.76
CA ARG A 65 4.95 -7.86 -2.12
C ARG A 65 3.72 -8.76 -2.23
N GLY A 66 2.93 -8.58 -3.31
CA GLY A 66 1.66 -9.28 -3.47
C GLY A 66 1.75 -10.80 -3.39
N VAL A 67 2.73 -11.39 -4.04
CA VAL A 67 2.98 -12.84 -3.99
C VAL A 67 3.30 -13.31 -2.55
N GLU A 68 4.04 -12.52 -1.81
CA GLU A 68 4.40 -12.84 -0.42
C GLU A 68 3.20 -12.72 0.52
N THR A 69 2.36 -11.72 0.31
CA THR A 69 1.08 -11.58 1.03
C THR A 69 0.21 -12.82 0.84
N ILE A 70 0.07 -13.28 -0.40
CA ILE A 70 -0.71 -14.47 -0.73
C ILE A 70 -0.12 -15.70 -0.04
N LYS A 71 1.18 -15.95 -0.17
CA LYS A 71 1.85 -17.07 0.46
C LYS A 71 1.66 -17.07 1.97
N HIS A 72 1.73 -15.92 2.59
CA HIS A 72 1.56 -15.77 4.02
C HIS A 72 0.14 -16.12 4.48
N ILE A 73 -0.87 -15.50 3.87
CA ILE A 73 -2.27 -15.67 4.27
C ILE A 73 -2.80 -17.05 3.88
N ALA A 74 -2.66 -17.44 2.62
CA ALA A 74 -3.12 -18.72 2.12
C ALA A 74 -2.35 -19.88 2.75
N GLY A 75 -1.06 -19.73 2.97
CA GLY A 75 -0.24 -20.75 3.64
C GLY A 75 -0.72 -21.06 5.04
N LYS A 76 -1.10 -20.02 5.80
CA LYS A 76 -1.70 -20.22 7.13
C LYS A 76 -3.04 -20.95 7.07
N GLN A 77 -3.93 -20.54 6.17
CA GLN A 77 -5.28 -21.10 6.07
C GLN A 77 -5.27 -22.51 5.49
N TRP A 78 -4.40 -22.80 4.54
CA TRP A 78 -4.29 -24.14 3.92
C TRP A 78 -3.36 -25.10 4.66
N GLY A 79 -2.58 -24.60 5.63
CA GLY A 79 -1.64 -25.40 6.39
C GLY A 79 -0.47 -25.95 5.56
N ARG A 80 -0.12 -25.29 4.45
CA ARG A 80 0.99 -25.65 3.57
C ARG A 80 1.60 -24.43 2.88
N ALA A 81 2.84 -24.56 2.41
CA ALA A 81 3.45 -23.55 1.57
C ALA A 81 2.84 -23.56 0.15
N LEU A 82 2.65 -22.36 -0.42
CA LEU A 82 2.25 -22.20 -1.81
C LEU A 82 3.48 -22.14 -2.71
N THR A 83 3.35 -22.66 -3.92
CA THR A 83 4.34 -22.45 -4.98
C THR A 83 4.23 -21.03 -5.53
N ASP A 84 5.29 -20.55 -6.19
CA ASP A 84 5.25 -19.25 -6.87
C ASP A 84 4.15 -19.20 -7.92
N ALA A 85 3.96 -20.29 -8.68
CA ALA A 85 2.92 -20.36 -9.72
C ALA A 85 1.49 -20.27 -9.14
N GLU A 86 1.23 -20.88 -7.98
CA GLU A 86 -0.06 -20.73 -7.29
C GLU A 86 -0.29 -19.30 -6.82
N ALA A 87 0.72 -18.69 -6.21
CA ALA A 87 0.63 -17.31 -5.74
C ALA A 87 0.50 -16.32 -6.89
N ASP A 88 1.22 -16.48 -7.99
CA ASP A 88 1.13 -15.65 -9.19
C ASP A 88 -0.26 -15.71 -9.83
N LYS A 89 -0.88 -16.87 -9.85
CA LYS A 89 -2.24 -17.04 -10.35
C LYS A 89 -3.25 -16.23 -9.54
N ILE A 90 -3.15 -16.27 -8.23
CA ILE A 90 -4.02 -15.49 -7.33
C ILE A 90 -3.74 -13.99 -7.49
N TYR A 91 -2.47 -13.60 -7.60
CA TYR A 91 -2.08 -12.21 -7.79
C TYR A 91 -2.56 -11.65 -9.14
N THR A 92 -2.52 -12.45 -10.19
CA THR A 92 -3.08 -12.08 -11.50
C THR A 92 -4.57 -11.76 -11.40
N GLU A 93 -5.33 -12.57 -10.67
CA GLU A 93 -6.76 -12.27 -10.42
C GLU A 93 -6.94 -10.98 -9.61
N LYS A 94 -6.09 -10.74 -8.62
CA LYS A 94 -6.12 -9.47 -7.86
C LYS A 94 -5.91 -8.27 -8.79
N CYS A 95 -4.94 -8.34 -9.68
CA CYS A 95 -4.68 -7.29 -10.66
C CYS A 95 -5.86 -7.10 -11.62
N HIS A 96 -6.49 -8.20 -12.04
CA HIS A 96 -7.70 -8.14 -12.88
C HIS A 96 -8.85 -7.43 -12.14
N PHE A 97 -9.16 -7.81 -10.91
CA PHE A 97 -10.19 -7.11 -10.13
C PHE A 97 -9.86 -5.64 -9.91
N PHE A 98 -8.60 -5.32 -9.65
CA PHE A 98 -8.16 -3.93 -9.50
C PHE A 98 -8.37 -3.13 -10.78
N SER A 99 -8.09 -3.70 -11.94
CA SER A 99 -8.27 -3.03 -13.25
C SER A 99 -9.74 -2.70 -13.55
N THR A 100 -10.69 -3.40 -12.92
CA THR A 100 -12.13 -3.16 -13.07
C THR A 100 -12.69 -2.15 -12.07
N CYS A 101 -11.91 -1.74 -11.08
CA CYS A 101 -12.32 -0.74 -10.11
C CYS A 101 -12.49 0.64 -10.75
N PRO A 102 -13.36 1.50 -10.21
CA PRO A 102 -13.42 2.91 -10.58
C PRO A 102 -12.06 3.60 -10.37
N LYS A 103 -11.75 4.62 -11.17
CA LYS A 103 -10.54 5.42 -10.96
C LYS A 103 -10.52 6.01 -9.55
N ALA A 104 -9.41 5.85 -8.86
CA ALA A 104 -9.19 6.48 -7.58
C ALA A 104 -9.12 8.01 -7.73
N HIS A 105 -9.69 8.72 -6.76
CA HIS A 105 -9.57 10.16 -6.69
C HIS A 105 -8.21 10.56 -6.13
N LYS A 106 -7.73 11.74 -6.52
CA LYS A 106 -6.57 12.35 -5.87
C LYS A 106 -6.90 12.61 -4.40
N MET A 107 -5.90 12.46 -3.54
CA MET A 107 -6.05 12.87 -2.14
C MET A 107 -6.30 14.37 -2.06
N GLU A 108 -7.18 14.78 -1.15
CA GLU A 108 -7.48 16.19 -0.93
C GLU A 108 -6.22 16.98 -0.56
N GLY A 109 -6.03 18.12 -1.19
CA GLY A 109 -4.90 19.02 -0.94
C GLY A 109 -3.58 18.61 -1.61
N VAL A 110 -3.49 17.45 -2.26
CA VAL A 110 -2.24 16.97 -2.85
C VAL A 110 -1.73 17.87 -3.98
N GLU A 111 -2.61 18.34 -4.85
CA GLU A 111 -2.21 19.24 -5.93
C GLU A 111 -1.71 20.57 -5.40
N GLU A 112 -2.38 21.13 -4.39
CA GLU A 112 -1.97 22.36 -3.74
C GLU A 112 -0.60 22.22 -3.08
N LEU A 113 -0.38 21.11 -2.37
CA LEU A 113 0.91 20.82 -1.76
C LEU A 113 2.02 20.71 -2.81
N MET A 114 1.79 19.95 -3.88
CA MET A 114 2.79 19.79 -4.94
C MET A 114 3.16 21.10 -5.65
N ARG A 115 2.21 22.02 -5.79
CA ARG A 115 2.48 23.36 -6.36
C ARG A 115 3.29 24.25 -5.42
N LYS A 116 3.24 24.01 -4.12
CA LYS A 116 3.99 24.76 -3.10
C LYS A 116 5.42 24.28 -2.91
N ILE A 117 5.68 23.06 -3.29
CA ILE A 117 7.02 22.47 -3.23
C ILE A 117 7.82 22.87 -4.47
#